data_ce27dafd4bf911d0244068d984c8f110
#
_entry.id   ce27dafd4bf911d0244068d984c8f110
#
_cell.length_a   1.000
_cell.length_b   1.000
_cell.length_c   1.000
_cell.angle_alpha   90.00
_cell.angle_beta   90.00
_cell.angle_gamma   90.00
#
_symmetry.space_group_name_H-M   'P 1'
#
loop_
_entity.id
_entity.type
_entity.pdbx_description
1 polymer ?
#
loop_
_entity_poly.entity_id
_entity_poly.type
_entity_poly.pdbx_seq_one_letter_code
_entity_poly.pdbx_strand_id
1 'polypeptide(L)'
;MPGMMDTILNLGLNDKTVEGLASKTGNPRFAWDCYRRFVQMYGDVVMCVQARSEAESEPFDEVMSVLKAEVGAKMDTDLSVDDLKELVNRYKALIKNRTGKAFPQDVYEQLWGAIGAVFNSWMNERAIIYRQKYNIPASWGTAVNVQTMVFGNKGETSATGVAFTRDPANGENIFYGEYLINAQGEDVVAGVRTPHKISMLEKEMPKAYKELLAIRKKLEKHFKDMQDFEFTIEENKLFMLQTRNGKRTGLSAVRIAVEMNKEGFMSEKTALLKIPADSISSLLVPVFDDSAVKKAKVLAKGLPAGPGAASGQVVFTA
;
A
#
# COMPACT_ATOMS: atom_id res chain seq x y z
N MET A 1 7.32 1.03 12.18
CA MET A 1 7.42 -0.23 11.40
C MET A 1 6.37 -0.26 10.28
N PRO A 2 6.49 0.57 9.25
CA PRO A 2 5.48 0.65 8.18
C PRO A 2 5.34 -0.69 7.44
N GLY A 3 4.09 -1.12 7.18
CA GLY A 3 3.78 -2.37 6.48
C GLY A 3 4.05 -3.67 7.26
N MET A 4 4.49 -3.56 8.53
CA MET A 4 4.81 -4.73 9.34
C MET A 4 3.62 -5.22 10.16
N MET A 5 2.74 -4.30 10.56
CA MET A 5 1.50 -4.64 11.27
C MET A 5 0.37 -4.85 10.27
N ASP A 6 -0.59 -5.67 10.65
CA ASP A 6 -1.77 -5.89 9.83
C ASP A 6 -2.71 -4.68 9.87
N THR A 7 -3.48 -4.53 8.80
CA THR A 7 -4.52 -3.51 8.65
C THR A 7 -5.80 -4.21 8.21
N ILE A 8 -6.92 -3.85 8.79
CA ILE A 8 -8.22 -4.38 8.39
C ILE A 8 -9.05 -3.23 7.81
N LEU A 9 -9.34 -3.31 6.51
CA LEU A 9 -10.11 -2.32 5.78
C LEU A 9 -11.58 -2.69 5.73
N ASN A 10 -12.45 -1.71 5.46
CA ASN A 10 -13.90 -1.90 5.32
C ASN A 10 -14.59 -2.48 6.55
N LEU A 11 -13.99 -2.33 7.73
CA LEU A 11 -14.51 -2.86 8.99
C LEU A 11 -15.92 -2.33 9.29
N GLY A 12 -16.80 -3.19 9.77
CA GLY A 12 -18.19 -2.87 10.09
C GLY A 12 -19.18 -3.23 8.99
N LEU A 13 -18.71 -3.71 7.83
CA LEU A 13 -19.61 -4.26 6.81
C LEU A 13 -20.13 -5.63 7.23
N ASN A 14 -21.44 -5.81 7.03
CA ASN A 14 -22.18 -7.05 7.25
C ASN A 14 -23.35 -7.09 6.29
N ASP A 15 -24.19 -8.11 6.35
CA ASP A 15 -25.31 -8.30 5.44
C ASP A 15 -26.33 -7.14 5.45
N LYS A 16 -26.42 -6.40 6.56
CA LYS A 16 -27.30 -5.24 6.71
C LYS A 16 -26.60 -3.94 6.30
N THR A 17 -25.36 -3.73 6.73
CA THR A 17 -24.66 -2.45 6.52
C THR A 17 -24.20 -2.29 5.08
N VAL A 18 -23.96 -3.39 4.34
CA VAL A 18 -23.64 -3.34 2.90
C VAL A 18 -24.79 -2.75 2.09
N GLU A 19 -26.05 -3.10 2.40
CA GLU A 19 -27.23 -2.53 1.75
C GLU A 19 -27.39 -1.03 2.09
N GLY A 20 -27.06 -0.65 3.33
CA GLY A 20 -27.02 0.75 3.73
C GLY A 20 -25.96 1.55 2.95
N LEU A 21 -24.78 0.97 2.73
CA LEU A 21 -23.72 1.59 1.94
C LEU A 21 -24.13 1.68 0.46
N ALA A 22 -24.70 0.63 -0.10
CA ALA A 22 -25.22 0.60 -1.47
C ALA A 22 -26.26 1.70 -1.71
N SER A 23 -27.23 1.82 -0.80
CA SER A 23 -28.27 2.84 -0.86
C SER A 23 -27.71 4.25 -0.73
N LYS A 24 -26.79 4.47 0.24
CA LYS A 24 -26.17 5.79 0.49
C LYS A 24 -25.34 6.29 -0.68
N THR A 25 -24.64 5.38 -1.36
CA THR A 25 -23.73 5.74 -2.46
C THR A 25 -24.38 5.69 -3.83
N GLY A 26 -25.56 5.07 -3.94
CA GLY A 26 -26.18 4.76 -5.23
C GLY A 26 -25.36 3.79 -6.09
N ASN A 27 -24.38 3.12 -5.51
CA ASN A 27 -23.48 2.19 -6.21
C ASN A 27 -23.42 0.83 -5.51
N PRO A 28 -24.35 -0.07 -5.79
CA PRO A 28 -24.38 -1.39 -5.18
C PRO A 28 -23.12 -2.21 -5.45
N ARG A 29 -22.56 -2.09 -6.68
CA ARG A 29 -21.36 -2.82 -7.03
C ARG A 29 -20.17 -2.44 -6.13
N PHE A 30 -19.95 -1.15 -5.92
CA PHE A 30 -18.94 -0.64 -5.01
C PHE A 30 -19.14 -1.19 -3.58
N ALA A 31 -20.37 -1.14 -3.07
CA ALA A 31 -20.66 -1.58 -1.71
C ALA A 31 -20.38 -3.09 -1.53
N TRP A 32 -20.80 -3.91 -2.48
CA TRP A 32 -20.60 -5.36 -2.44
C TRP A 32 -19.14 -5.75 -2.69
N ASP A 33 -18.37 -5.00 -3.50
CA ASP A 33 -16.93 -5.20 -3.62
C ASP A 33 -16.19 -4.86 -2.32
N CYS A 34 -16.56 -3.76 -1.65
CA CYS A 34 -16.03 -3.44 -0.32
C CYS A 34 -16.33 -4.55 0.71
N TYR A 35 -17.54 -5.12 0.66
CA TYR A 35 -17.91 -6.21 1.57
C TYR A 35 -17.16 -7.50 1.24
N ARG A 36 -17.02 -7.84 -0.04
CA ARG A 36 -16.20 -8.97 -0.48
C ARG A 36 -14.77 -8.86 0.03
N ARG A 37 -14.12 -7.70 -0.17
CA ARG A 37 -12.76 -7.42 0.31
C ARG A 37 -12.67 -7.53 1.83
N PHE A 38 -13.67 -7.05 2.55
CA PHE A 38 -13.70 -7.15 4.01
C PHE A 38 -13.81 -8.60 4.49
N VAL A 39 -14.70 -9.39 3.90
CA VAL A 39 -14.85 -10.81 4.29
C VAL A 39 -13.57 -11.60 4.02
N GLN A 40 -12.91 -11.35 2.87
CA GLN A 40 -11.61 -11.93 2.53
C GLN A 40 -10.55 -11.54 3.56
N MET A 41 -10.32 -10.24 3.75
CA MET A 41 -9.28 -9.73 4.65
C MET A 41 -9.52 -10.12 6.11
N TYR A 42 -10.76 -10.06 6.59
CA TYR A 42 -11.10 -10.49 7.95
C TYR A 42 -10.95 -12.01 8.13
N GLY A 43 -11.35 -12.78 7.13
CA GLY A 43 -11.18 -14.22 7.11
C GLY A 43 -9.71 -14.64 7.17
N ASP A 44 -8.86 -14.02 6.35
CA ASP A 44 -7.42 -14.27 6.32
C ASP A 44 -6.74 -13.81 7.62
N VAL A 45 -6.84 -12.52 7.95
CA VAL A 45 -6.05 -11.88 9.02
C VAL A 45 -6.59 -12.18 10.41
N VAL A 46 -7.92 -12.11 10.60
CA VAL A 46 -8.54 -12.22 11.94
C VAL A 46 -8.94 -13.66 12.26
N MET A 47 -9.46 -14.38 11.27
CA MET A 47 -9.93 -15.76 11.45
C MET A 47 -8.89 -16.80 11.01
N CYS A 48 -7.73 -16.36 10.51
CA CYS A 48 -6.57 -17.18 10.14
C CYS A 48 -6.90 -18.27 9.10
N VAL A 49 -7.73 -17.94 8.12
CA VAL A 49 -8.05 -18.83 7.00
C VAL A 49 -6.99 -18.64 5.91
N GLN A 50 -5.89 -19.34 6.08
CA GLN A 50 -4.70 -19.28 5.21
C GLN A 50 -4.41 -20.64 4.58
N ALA A 51 -3.53 -20.68 3.60
CA ALA A 51 -3.01 -21.93 3.04
C ALA A 51 -2.34 -22.78 4.15
N ARG A 52 -2.59 -24.08 4.14
CA ARG A 52 -2.07 -25.02 5.15
C ARG A 52 -0.67 -25.52 4.83
N SER A 53 -0.21 -25.30 3.62
CA SER A 53 1.13 -25.66 3.15
C SER A 53 1.53 -24.78 1.97
N GLU A 54 2.82 -24.71 1.65
CA GLU A 54 3.34 -24.00 0.49
C GLU A 54 2.81 -24.51 -0.87
N ALA A 55 2.28 -25.74 -0.90
CA ALA A 55 1.70 -26.35 -2.10
C ALA A 55 0.20 -25.99 -2.28
N GLU A 56 -0.45 -25.42 -1.28
CA GLU A 56 -1.85 -25.00 -1.33
C GLU A 56 -1.94 -23.56 -1.82
N SER A 57 -2.82 -23.28 -2.78
CA SER A 57 -3.15 -21.90 -3.18
C SER A 57 -3.81 -21.16 -2.03
N GLU A 58 -3.71 -19.83 -2.02
CA GLU A 58 -4.45 -19.00 -1.07
C GLU A 58 -5.95 -19.27 -1.20
N PRO A 59 -6.64 -19.71 -0.13
CA PRO A 59 -7.99 -20.26 -0.24
C PRO A 59 -9.03 -19.30 -0.81
N PHE A 60 -8.91 -18.00 -0.50
CA PHE A 60 -9.83 -16.98 -1.02
C PHE A 60 -9.59 -16.70 -2.50
N ASP A 61 -8.32 -16.72 -2.94
CA ASP A 61 -7.96 -16.49 -4.34
C ASP A 61 -8.40 -17.66 -5.22
N GLU A 62 -8.37 -18.89 -4.70
CA GLU A 62 -8.90 -20.07 -5.39
C GLU A 62 -10.41 -19.92 -5.62
N VAL A 63 -11.18 -19.56 -4.57
CA VAL A 63 -12.63 -19.36 -4.70
C VAL A 63 -12.95 -18.22 -5.69
N MET A 64 -12.19 -17.13 -5.67
CA MET A 64 -12.32 -16.04 -6.64
C MET A 64 -12.06 -16.51 -8.07
N SER A 65 -10.99 -17.27 -8.26
CA SER A 65 -10.58 -17.77 -9.59
C SER A 65 -11.63 -18.73 -10.16
N VAL A 66 -12.20 -19.59 -9.34
CA VAL A 66 -13.29 -20.51 -9.74
C VAL A 66 -14.51 -19.71 -10.18
N LEU A 67 -14.96 -18.73 -9.38
CA LEU A 67 -16.12 -17.92 -9.75
C LEU A 67 -15.87 -17.14 -11.05
N LYS A 68 -14.70 -16.53 -11.20
CA LYS A 68 -14.34 -15.81 -12.44
C LYS A 68 -14.41 -16.72 -13.67
N ALA A 69 -13.93 -17.95 -13.55
CA ALA A 69 -14.00 -18.93 -14.63
C ALA A 69 -15.46 -19.30 -14.98
N GLU A 70 -16.32 -19.47 -13.97
CA GLU A 70 -17.74 -19.80 -14.15
C GLU A 70 -18.51 -18.68 -14.88
N VAL A 71 -18.22 -17.40 -14.55
CA VAL A 71 -18.92 -16.25 -15.13
C VAL A 71 -18.21 -15.63 -16.34
N GLY A 72 -17.02 -16.13 -16.70
CA GLY A 72 -16.23 -15.62 -17.81
C GLY A 72 -15.56 -14.25 -17.55
N ALA A 73 -15.42 -13.84 -16.28
CA ALA A 73 -14.77 -12.60 -15.90
C ALA A 73 -13.23 -12.75 -15.95
N LYS A 74 -12.53 -11.73 -16.46
CA LYS A 74 -11.05 -11.70 -16.48
C LYS A 74 -10.47 -10.93 -15.30
N MET A 75 -11.11 -9.84 -14.95
CA MET A 75 -10.69 -8.96 -13.85
C MET A 75 -11.76 -8.92 -12.75
N ASP A 76 -11.36 -8.53 -11.53
CA ASP A 76 -12.31 -8.34 -10.42
C ASP A 76 -13.36 -7.26 -10.75
N THR A 77 -12.95 -6.29 -11.56
CA THR A 77 -13.83 -5.22 -12.03
C THR A 77 -14.94 -5.68 -12.98
N ASP A 78 -14.80 -6.86 -13.57
CA ASP A 78 -15.81 -7.42 -14.49
C ASP A 78 -16.97 -8.10 -13.76
N LEU A 79 -16.79 -8.39 -12.45
CA LEU A 79 -17.82 -9.05 -11.64
C LEU A 79 -19.04 -8.13 -11.44
N SER A 80 -20.21 -8.67 -11.67
CA SER A 80 -21.50 -8.02 -11.42
C SER A 80 -21.83 -7.95 -9.92
N VAL A 81 -22.90 -7.25 -9.56
CA VAL A 81 -23.40 -7.22 -8.18
C VAL A 81 -23.78 -8.62 -7.69
N ASP A 82 -24.42 -9.41 -8.54
CA ASP A 82 -24.86 -10.75 -8.16
C ASP A 82 -23.69 -11.73 -8.03
N ASP A 83 -22.67 -11.59 -8.87
CA ASP A 83 -21.42 -12.35 -8.74
C ASP A 83 -20.72 -12.02 -7.43
N LEU A 84 -20.66 -10.74 -7.04
CA LEU A 84 -20.05 -10.31 -5.78
C LEU A 84 -20.84 -10.81 -4.56
N LYS A 85 -22.17 -10.85 -4.63
CA LYS A 85 -23.01 -11.45 -3.58
C LYS A 85 -22.72 -12.95 -3.43
N GLU A 86 -22.66 -13.66 -4.54
CA GLU A 86 -22.33 -15.09 -4.54
C GLU A 86 -20.94 -15.32 -3.98
N LEU A 87 -19.96 -14.51 -4.36
CA LEU A 87 -18.60 -14.61 -3.86
C LEU A 87 -18.53 -14.40 -2.34
N VAL A 88 -19.25 -13.41 -1.82
CA VAL A 88 -19.36 -13.18 -0.37
C VAL A 88 -19.93 -14.42 0.34
N ASN A 89 -20.94 -15.06 -0.23
CA ASN A 89 -21.53 -16.29 0.33
C ASN A 89 -20.52 -17.43 0.32
N ARG A 90 -19.79 -17.63 -0.78
CA ARG A 90 -18.73 -18.65 -0.87
C ARG A 90 -17.60 -18.39 0.13
N TYR A 91 -17.18 -17.15 0.31
CA TYR A 91 -16.17 -16.77 1.31
C TYR A 91 -16.62 -17.05 2.74
N LYS A 92 -17.88 -16.73 3.08
CA LYS A 92 -18.44 -17.08 4.40
C LYS A 92 -18.53 -18.60 4.61
N ALA A 93 -18.88 -19.35 3.57
CA ALA A 93 -18.89 -20.81 3.64
C ALA A 93 -17.49 -21.39 3.83
N LEU A 94 -16.49 -20.85 3.10
CA LEU A 94 -15.08 -21.20 3.26
C LEU A 94 -14.62 -20.96 4.71
N ILE A 95 -14.88 -19.77 5.26
CA ILE A 95 -14.54 -19.42 6.64
C ILE A 95 -15.15 -20.43 7.61
N LYS A 96 -16.45 -20.70 7.48
CA LYS A 96 -17.13 -21.65 8.36
C LYS A 96 -16.55 -23.07 8.26
N ASN A 97 -16.23 -23.53 7.05
CA ASN A 97 -15.64 -24.84 6.82
C ASN A 97 -14.22 -24.97 7.40
N ARG A 98 -13.43 -23.91 7.29
CA ARG A 98 -12.02 -23.91 7.75
C ARG A 98 -11.89 -23.71 9.25
N THR A 99 -12.75 -22.90 9.86
CA THR A 99 -12.65 -22.48 11.27
C THR A 99 -13.71 -23.09 12.19
N GLY A 100 -14.79 -23.65 11.64
CA GLY A 100 -15.99 -24.06 12.39
C GLY A 100 -16.85 -22.90 12.89
N LYS A 101 -16.46 -21.65 12.63
CA LYS A 101 -17.16 -20.42 13.07
C LYS A 101 -17.77 -19.68 11.88
N ALA A 102 -18.94 -19.08 12.08
CA ALA A 102 -19.50 -18.19 11.09
C ALA A 102 -18.74 -16.86 11.06
N PHE A 103 -18.74 -16.18 9.89
CA PHE A 103 -18.27 -14.81 9.79
C PHE A 103 -19.14 -13.88 10.67
N PRO A 104 -18.54 -13.08 11.58
CA PRO A 104 -19.29 -12.29 12.54
C PRO A 104 -20.11 -11.19 11.85
N GLN A 105 -21.37 -11.07 12.25
CA GLN A 105 -22.31 -10.04 11.75
C GLN A 105 -22.45 -8.87 12.74
N ASP A 106 -21.99 -9.02 13.99
CA ASP A 106 -21.95 -7.94 14.95
C ASP A 106 -20.72 -7.06 14.74
N VAL A 107 -20.93 -5.75 14.59
CA VAL A 107 -19.85 -4.80 14.29
C VAL A 107 -18.85 -4.62 15.43
N TYR A 108 -19.26 -4.85 16.66
CA TYR A 108 -18.35 -4.79 17.81
C TYR A 108 -17.53 -6.06 17.94
N GLU A 109 -18.10 -7.22 17.64
CA GLU A 109 -17.33 -8.47 17.54
C GLU A 109 -16.27 -8.34 16.45
N GLN A 110 -16.60 -7.82 15.29
CA GLN A 110 -15.65 -7.52 14.22
C GLN A 110 -14.55 -6.57 14.69
N LEU A 111 -14.91 -5.48 15.38
CA LEU A 111 -13.95 -4.48 15.87
C LEU A 111 -12.96 -5.08 16.85
N TRP A 112 -13.45 -5.82 17.85
CA TRP A 112 -12.57 -6.43 18.86
C TRP A 112 -11.69 -7.54 18.25
N GLY A 113 -12.20 -8.31 17.31
CA GLY A 113 -11.42 -9.27 16.55
C GLY A 113 -10.29 -8.60 15.77
N ALA A 114 -10.59 -7.52 15.06
CA ALA A 114 -9.62 -6.75 14.30
C ALA A 114 -8.54 -6.11 15.20
N ILE A 115 -8.93 -5.52 16.33
CA ILE A 115 -7.99 -4.97 17.32
C ILE A 115 -7.04 -6.06 17.82
N GLY A 116 -7.57 -7.24 18.17
CA GLY A 116 -6.77 -8.39 18.60
C GLY A 116 -5.78 -8.85 17.53
N ALA A 117 -6.22 -8.93 16.26
CA ALA A 117 -5.37 -9.32 15.15
C ALA A 117 -4.22 -8.33 14.93
N VAL A 118 -4.48 -7.02 15.00
CA VAL A 118 -3.41 -6.01 14.89
C VAL A 118 -2.39 -6.14 16.02
N PHE A 119 -2.82 -6.36 17.28
CA PHE A 119 -1.87 -6.63 18.36
C PHE A 119 -1.07 -7.89 18.13
N ASN A 120 -1.71 -8.98 17.69
CA ASN A 120 -1.04 -10.25 17.40
C ASN A 120 -0.02 -10.12 16.26
N SER A 121 -0.26 -9.25 15.29
CA SER A 121 0.64 -9.03 14.16
C SER A 121 2.02 -8.48 14.56
N TRP A 122 2.17 -7.97 15.80
CA TRP A 122 3.49 -7.69 16.39
C TRP A 122 4.39 -8.91 16.41
N MET A 123 3.82 -10.11 16.50
CA MET A 123 4.53 -11.39 16.56
C MET A 123 4.64 -12.07 15.20
N ASN A 124 4.14 -11.48 14.12
CA ASN A 124 4.33 -12.02 12.77
C ASN A 124 5.82 -12.05 12.41
N GLU A 125 6.25 -13.04 11.64
CA GLU A 125 7.65 -13.27 11.26
C GLU A 125 8.27 -12.02 10.62
N ARG A 126 7.59 -11.41 9.66
CA ARG A 126 8.05 -10.16 9.01
C ARG A 126 8.29 -9.03 10.02
N ALA A 127 7.47 -8.93 11.07
CA ALA A 127 7.60 -7.93 12.10
C ALA A 127 8.79 -8.22 13.04
N ILE A 128 9.03 -9.49 13.36
CA ILE A 128 10.16 -9.94 14.16
C ILE A 128 11.48 -9.66 13.42
N ILE A 129 11.57 -10.07 12.15
CA ILE A 129 12.76 -9.84 11.30
C ILE A 129 13.04 -8.33 11.16
N TYR A 130 12.00 -7.52 10.94
CA TYR A 130 12.15 -6.07 10.85
C TYR A 130 12.71 -5.48 12.16
N ARG A 131 12.19 -5.90 13.32
CA ARG A 131 12.68 -5.43 14.61
C ARG A 131 14.14 -5.80 14.84
N GLN A 132 14.53 -7.02 14.51
CA GLN A 132 15.92 -7.47 14.60
C GLN A 132 16.84 -6.61 13.73
N LYS A 133 16.45 -6.39 12.47
CA LYS A 133 17.23 -5.58 11.51
C LYS A 133 17.43 -4.14 11.95
N TYR A 134 16.45 -3.55 12.62
CA TYR A 134 16.47 -2.14 13.02
C TYR A 134 16.68 -1.93 14.53
N ASN A 135 17.08 -2.97 15.26
CA ASN A 135 17.32 -2.93 16.71
C ASN A 135 16.15 -2.34 17.51
N ILE A 136 14.91 -2.70 17.15
CA ILE A 136 13.70 -2.27 17.84
C ILE A 136 13.38 -3.25 18.97
N PRO A 137 13.32 -2.83 20.25
CA PRO A 137 13.05 -3.71 21.37
C PRO A 137 11.69 -4.40 21.26
N ALA A 138 11.64 -5.73 21.43
CA ALA A 138 10.41 -6.49 21.38
C ALA A 138 9.41 -6.07 22.48
N SER A 139 9.91 -5.53 23.60
CA SER A 139 9.14 -5.07 24.75
C SER A 139 8.31 -3.81 24.49
N TRP A 140 8.54 -3.09 23.39
CA TRP A 140 7.77 -1.86 23.09
C TRP A 140 6.30 -2.15 22.75
N GLY A 141 6.00 -3.27 22.09
CA GLY A 141 4.66 -3.55 21.61
C GLY A 141 4.23 -2.61 20.48
N THR A 142 2.93 -2.63 20.17
CA THR A 142 2.32 -1.81 19.13
C THR A 142 1.06 -1.11 19.63
N ALA A 143 0.54 -0.18 18.84
CA ALA A 143 -0.73 0.50 19.08
C ALA A 143 -1.69 0.25 17.91
N VAL A 144 -2.97 0.38 18.16
CA VAL A 144 -4.04 0.25 17.16
C VAL A 144 -4.75 1.59 17.01
N ASN A 145 -4.94 2.02 15.76
CA ASN A 145 -5.76 3.16 15.41
C ASN A 145 -7.03 2.67 14.71
N VAL A 146 -8.18 3.13 15.17
CA VAL A 146 -9.46 2.95 14.47
C VAL A 146 -9.79 4.26 13.77
N GLN A 147 -9.84 4.21 12.44
CA GLN A 147 -9.93 5.39 11.59
C GLN A 147 -11.12 5.26 10.64
N THR A 148 -11.80 6.37 10.37
CA THR A 148 -12.85 6.40 9.34
C THR A 148 -12.29 5.96 8.00
N MET A 149 -12.96 5.01 7.36
CA MET A 149 -12.62 4.58 6.01
C MET A 149 -12.91 5.68 5.00
N VAL A 150 -11.98 5.93 4.09
CA VAL A 150 -12.14 6.76 2.89
C VAL A 150 -11.91 5.90 1.66
N PHE A 151 -12.68 6.14 0.61
CA PHE A 151 -12.81 5.20 -0.50
C PHE A 151 -12.25 5.77 -1.80
N GLY A 152 -11.09 5.28 -2.22
CA GLY A 152 -10.51 5.58 -3.53
C GLY A 152 -11.17 4.84 -4.70
N ASN A 153 -12.10 3.93 -4.41
CA ASN A 153 -12.79 3.07 -5.38
C ASN A 153 -14.28 3.39 -5.58
N LYS A 154 -14.68 4.64 -5.37
CA LYS A 154 -16.06 5.10 -5.62
C LYS A 154 -16.33 5.51 -7.07
N GLY A 155 -15.45 5.26 -7.99
CA GLY A 155 -15.57 5.62 -9.40
C GLY A 155 -14.46 6.57 -9.87
N GLU A 156 -14.64 7.15 -11.05
CA GLU A 156 -13.61 7.92 -11.78
C GLU A 156 -13.18 9.24 -11.09
N THR A 157 -13.95 9.72 -10.12
CA THR A 157 -13.61 10.91 -9.33
C THR A 157 -12.88 10.57 -8.02
N SER A 158 -12.53 9.30 -7.87
CA SER A 158 -11.86 8.76 -6.69
C SER A 158 -10.57 8.05 -7.08
N ALA A 159 -9.55 8.13 -6.23
CA ALA A 159 -8.24 7.56 -6.48
C ALA A 159 -7.52 7.27 -5.16
N THR A 160 -6.49 6.46 -5.21
CA THR A 160 -5.56 6.26 -4.11
C THR A 160 -4.13 6.28 -4.63
N GLY A 161 -3.17 6.68 -3.81
CA GLY A 161 -1.79 6.74 -4.25
C GLY A 161 -0.78 6.91 -3.11
N VAL A 162 0.47 6.76 -3.52
CA VAL A 162 1.65 6.96 -2.68
C VAL A 162 2.56 7.98 -3.34
N ALA A 163 3.17 8.84 -2.54
CA ALA A 163 4.04 9.87 -3.06
C ALA A 163 5.20 10.18 -2.12
N PHE A 164 6.28 10.65 -2.74
CA PHE A 164 7.47 11.15 -2.07
C PHE A 164 7.63 12.64 -2.36
N THR A 165 8.07 13.39 -1.37
CA THR A 165 8.28 14.83 -1.56
C THR A 165 9.46 15.13 -2.47
N ARG A 166 10.41 14.18 -2.62
CA ARG A 166 11.54 14.21 -3.58
C ARG A 166 11.74 12.82 -4.15
N ASP A 167 12.47 12.71 -5.26
CA ASP A 167 12.79 11.40 -5.84
C ASP A 167 13.65 10.57 -4.87
N PRO A 168 13.17 9.40 -4.42
CA PRO A 168 13.89 8.56 -3.46
C PRO A 168 15.14 7.90 -4.05
N ALA A 169 15.26 7.78 -5.36
CA ALA A 169 16.37 7.13 -6.02
C ALA A 169 17.59 8.06 -6.19
N ASN A 170 17.37 9.30 -6.63
CA ASN A 170 18.43 10.25 -6.99
C ASN A 170 18.42 11.55 -6.17
N GLY A 171 17.38 11.80 -5.37
CA GLY A 171 17.26 12.97 -4.49
C GLY A 171 16.79 14.24 -5.19
N GLU A 172 16.39 14.19 -6.46
CA GLU A 172 15.89 15.36 -7.16
C GLU A 172 14.66 15.96 -6.49
N ASN A 173 14.60 17.29 -6.44
CA ASN A 173 13.48 18.02 -5.86
C ASN A 173 12.28 18.03 -6.83
N ILE A 174 11.83 16.83 -7.22
CA ILE A 174 10.62 16.60 -8.01
C ILE A 174 9.57 15.89 -7.17
N PHE A 175 8.30 16.15 -7.46
CA PHE A 175 7.20 15.42 -6.85
C PHE A 175 7.10 14.05 -7.49
N TYR A 176 7.47 13.01 -6.73
CA TYR A 176 7.56 11.63 -7.20
C TYR A 176 6.44 10.79 -6.58
N GLY A 177 5.82 9.91 -7.34
CA GLY A 177 4.79 9.02 -6.82
C GLY A 177 3.91 8.41 -7.90
N GLU A 178 2.98 7.60 -7.44
CA GLU A 178 2.08 6.82 -8.28
C GLU A 178 0.67 6.81 -7.68
N TYR A 179 -0.34 6.67 -8.53
CA TYR A 179 -1.73 6.57 -8.11
C TYR A 179 -2.53 5.67 -9.05
N LEU A 180 -3.67 5.18 -8.56
CA LEU A 180 -4.68 4.47 -9.34
C LEU A 180 -6.03 5.16 -9.16
N ILE A 181 -6.74 5.38 -10.27
CA ILE A 181 -8.13 5.81 -10.27
C ILE A 181 -9.01 4.59 -9.95
N ASN A 182 -10.09 4.83 -9.20
CA ASN A 182 -11.06 3.82 -8.83
C ASN A 182 -10.41 2.58 -8.22
N ALA A 183 -9.64 2.78 -7.14
CA ALA A 183 -8.84 1.74 -6.47
C ALA A 183 -8.76 1.95 -4.97
N GLN A 184 -8.56 0.87 -4.21
CA GLN A 184 -8.17 0.91 -2.81
C GLN A 184 -6.64 0.88 -2.66
N GLY A 185 -6.12 1.21 -1.47
CA GLY A 185 -4.68 1.32 -1.22
C GLY A 185 -3.90 0.05 -1.55
N GLU A 186 -4.47 -1.12 -1.27
CA GLU A 186 -3.88 -2.43 -1.59
C GLU A 186 -3.68 -2.64 -3.10
N ASP A 187 -4.55 -2.10 -3.95
CA ASP A 187 -4.48 -2.26 -5.41
C ASP A 187 -3.22 -1.58 -6.00
N VAL A 188 -2.70 -0.52 -5.35
CA VAL A 188 -1.49 0.20 -5.80
C VAL A 188 -0.24 -0.67 -5.65
N VAL A 189 -0.18 -1.48 -4.60
CA VAL A 189 0.99 -2.32 -4.29
C VAL A 189 0.87 -3.74 -4.80
N ALA A 190 -0.34 -4.19 -5.12
CA ALA A 190 -0.59 -5.56 -5.60
C ALA A 190 -0.05 -5.85 -7.00
N GLY A 191 0.25 -4.81 -7.80
CA GLY A 191 0.80 -4.97 -9.16
C GLY A 191 -0.17 -5.52 -10.21
N VAL A 192 -1.45 -5.65 -9.87
CA VAL A 192 -2.50 -6.15 -10.80
C VAL A 192 -2.84 -5.12 -11.87
N ARG A 193 -2.78 -3.83 -11.51
CA ARG A 193 -2.99 -2.69 -12.40
C ARG A 193 -1.73 -1.84 -12.46
N THR A 194 -1.39 -1.31 -13.62
CA THR A 194 -0.24 -0.40 -13.78
C THR A 194 -0.61 0.98 -13.22
N PRO A 195 0.07 1.49 -12.18
CA PRO A 195 -0.20 2.79 -11.63
C PRO A 195 0.18 3.92 -12.60
N HIS A 196 -0.52 5.05 -12.50
CA HIS A 196 -0.18 6.28 -13.19
C HIS A 196 0.86 7.06 -12.41
N LYS A 197 1.77 7.75 -13.11
CA LYS A 197 2.70 8.68 -12.47
C LYS A 197 1.95 9.84 -11.85
N ILE A 198 2.35 10.27 -10.65
CA ILE A 198 1.70 11.36 -9.91
C ILE A 198 1.57 12.67 -10.72
N SER A 199 2.48 12.92 -11.67
CA SER A 199 2.42 14.10 -12.55
C SER A 199 1.20 14.10 -13.48
N MET A 200 0.62 12.94 -13.80
CA MET A 200 -0.58 12.87 -14.64
C MET A 200 -1.82 13.36 -13.89
N LEU A 201 -1.81 13.29 -12.55
CA LEU A 201 -2.90 13.77 -11.71
C LEU A 201 -3.16 15.28 -11.90
N GLU A 202 -2.16 16.05 -12.34
CA GLU A 202 -2.32 17.48 -12.68
C GLU A 202 -3.40 17.70 -13.74
N LYS A 203 -3.51 16.80 -14.72
CA LYS A 203 -4.50 16.85 -15.78
C LYS A 203 -5.83 16.20 -15.39
N GLU A 204 -5.76 15.07 -14.70
CA GLU A 204 -6.93 14.26 -14.37
C GLU A 204 -7.72 14.81 -13.17
N MET A 205 -7.01 15.28 -12.12
CA MET A 205 -7.61 15.83 -10.90
C MET A 205 -6.83 17.07 -10.41
N PRO A 206 -6.87 18.19 -11.14
CA PRO A 206 -6.01 19.36 -10.93
C PRO A 206 -6.14 19.98 -9.54
N LYS A 207 -7.34 19.96 -8.94
CA LYS A 207 -7.56 20.47 -7.59
C LYS A 207 -6.81 19.64 -6.57
N ALA A 208 -6.95 18.32 -6.60
CA ALA A 208 -6.27 17.40 -5.69
C ALA A 208 -4.74 17.48 -5.87
N TYR A 209 -4.25 17.56 -7.10
CA TYR A 209 -2.82 17.73 -7.37
C TYR A 209 -2.25 19.01 -6.75
N LYS A 210 -2.96 20.14 -6.89
CA LYS A 210 -2.56 21.41 -6.26
C LYS A 210 -2.53 21.31 -4.73
N GLU A 211 -3.50 20.63 -4.12
CA GLU A 211 -3.53 20.39 -2.68
C GLU A 211 -2.35 19.49 -2.26
N LEU A 212 -2.03 18.44 -3.00
CA LEU A 212 -0.87 17.58 -2.76
C LEU A 212 0.45 18.35 -2.81
N LEU A 213 0.62 19.25 -3.77
CA LEU A 213 1.82 20.11 -3.85
C LEU A 213 1.95 21.04 -2.63
N ALA A 214 0.83 21.56 -2.12
CA ALA A 214 0.83 22.36 -0.89
C ALA A 214 1.19 21.51 0.35
N ILE A 215 0.66 20.31 0.43
CA ILE A 215 0.98 19.34 1.49
C ILE A 215 2.45 18.94 1.43
N ARG A 216 2.98 18.62 0.25
CA ARG A 216 4.40 18.33 0.02
C ARG A 216 5.31 19.38 0.67
N LYS A 217 5.07 20.66 0.38
CA LYS A 217 5.83 21.79 0.94
C LYS A 217 5.67 21.90 2.45
N LYS A 218 4.45 21.67 2.97
CA LYS A 218 4.17 21.70 4.41
C LYS A 218 4.90 20.59 5.15
N LEU A 219 4.93 19.38 4.59
CA LEU A 219 5.61 18.22 5.18
C LEU A 219 7.12 18.46 5.26
N GLU A 220 7.78 18.87 4.17
CA GLU A 220 9.23 19.16 4.18
C GLU A 220 9.60 20.27 5.17
N LYS A 221 8.79 21.35 5.22
CA LYS A 221 9.00 22.44 6.16
C LYS A 221 8.89 22.00 7.62
N HIS A 222 7.92 21.11 7.91
CA HIS A 222 7.67 20.63 9.27
C HIS A 222 8.71 19.62 9.71
N PHE A 223 8.94 18.59 8.93
CA PHE A 223 9.85 17.50 9.28
C PHE A 223 11.32 17.80 8.99
N LYS A 224 11.59 18.84 8.21
CA LYS A 224 12.93 19.18 7.74
C LYS A 224 13.62 17.96 7.14
N ASP A 225 12.87 17.21 6.35
CA ASP A 225 13.33 16.00 5.68
C ASP A 225 12.35 15.58 4.58
N MET A 226 12.83 14.80 3.62
CA MET A 226 12.01 14.14 2.63
C MET A 226 10.98 13.24 3.31
N GLN A 227 9.75 13.33 2.87
CA GLN A 227 8.65 12.51 3.37
C GLN A 227 8.09 11.60 2.28
N ASP A 228 7.68 10.43 2.70
CA ASP A 228 6.85 9.46 1.99
C ASP A 228 5.45 9.56 2.61
N PHE A 229 4.42 9.61 1.79
CA PHE A 229 3.05 9.72 2.28
C PHE A 229 2.05 9.00 1.39
N GLU A 230 0.96 8.58 2.01
CA GLU A 230 -0.15 7.89 1.40
C GLU A 230 -1.38 8.81 1.41
N PHE A 231 -2.14 8.79 0.32
CA PHE A 231 -3.33 9.61 0.17
C PHE A 231 -4.45 8.87 -0.55
N THR A 232 -5.67 9.30 -0.28
CA THR A 232 -6.86 8.86 -1.01
C THR A 232 -7.66 10.08 -1.44
N ILE A 233 -8.20 10.04 -2.64
CA ILE A 233 -9.15 11.02 -3.15
C ILE A 233 -10.50 10.31 -3.21
N GLU A 234 -11.48 10.80 -2.47
CA GLU A 234 -12.85 10.32 -2.49
C GLU A 234 -13.73 11.43 -3.07
N GLU A 235 -14.34 11.19 -4.22
CA GLU A 235 -15.25 12.14 -4.88
C GLU A 235 -14.64 13.55 -4.99
N ASN A 236 -13.42 13.63 -5.55
CA ASN A 236 -12.60 14.84 -5.70
C ASN A 236 -12.13 15.49 -4.40
N LYS A 237 -12.35 14.89 -3.24
CA LYS A 237 -11.85 15.37 -1.95
C LYS A 237 -10.61 14.59 -1.53
N LEU A 238 -9.52 15.31 -1.27
CA LEU A 238 -8.25 14.72 -0.84
C LEU A 238 -8.25 14.41 0.66
N PHE A 239 -7.74 13.24 1.01
CA PHE A 239 -7.46 12.79 2.38
C PHE A 239 -6.03 12.29 2.47
N MET A 240 -5.31 12.77 3.48
CA MET A 240 -4.01 12.23 3.85
C MET A 240 -4.21 11.06 4.81
N LEU A 241 -3.60 9.93 4.50
CA LEU A 241 -3.71 8.72 5.31
C LEU A 241 -2.55 8.60 6.29
N GLN A 242 -1.33 8.75 5.78
CA GLN A 242 -0.10 8.54 6.55
C GLN A 242 1.04 9.35 5.96
N THR A 243 1.99 9.76 6.82
CA THR A 243 3.30 10.27 6.39
C THR A 243 4.40 9.64 7.23
N ARG A 244 5.57 9.47 6.64
CA ARG A 244 6.75 8.90 7.28
C ARG A 244 8.03 9.44 6.64
N ASN A 245 9.16 9.27 7.32
CA ASN A 245 10.45 9.59 6.72
C ASN A 245 10.68 8.74 5.48
N GLY A 246 10.92 9.38 4.35
CA GLY A 246 11.08 8.71 3.07
C GLY A 246 12.31 7.80 3.04
N LYS A 247 12.10 6.51 2.75
CA LYS A 247 13.20 5.60 2.45
C LYS A 247 13.86 6.05 1.15
N ARG A 248 15.18 6.02 1.11
CA ARG A 248 15.97 6.56 -0.01
C ARG A 248 17.32 5.87 -0.14
N THR A 249 17.93 6.00 -1.30
CA THR A 249 19.29 5.52 -1.53
C THR A 249 20.34 6.39 -0.79
N GLY A 250 21.55 5.89 -0.63
CA GLY A 250 22.66 6.67 -0.06
C GLY A 250 22.94 7.95 -0.85
N LEU A 251 22.94 7.86 -2.19
CA LEU A 251 23.12 9.02 -3.06
C LEU A 251 22.02 10.07 -2.85
N SER A 252 20.78 9.62 -2.84
CA SER A 252 19.63 10.50 -2.58
C SER A 252 19.71 11.13 -1.20
N ALA A 253 20.13 10.39 -0.15
CA ALA A 253 20.28 10.92 1.19
C ALA A 253 21.27 12.08 1.26
N VAL A 254 22.45 11.93 0.62
CA VAL A 254 23.46 12.98 0.56
C VAL A 254 22.94 14.19 -0.22
N ARG A 255 22.37 13.99 -1.41
CA ARG A 255 21.85 15.07 -2.25
C ARG A 255 20.75 15.86 -1.54
N ILE A 256 19.77 15.17 -0.96
CA ILE A 256 18.67 15.82 -0.23
C ILE A 256 19.20 16.63 0.96
N ALA A 257 20.11 16.09 1.74
CA ALA A 257 20.69 16.80 2.89
C ALA A 257 21.41 18.09 2.45
N VAL A 258 22.19 18.04 1.38
CA VAL A 258 22.89 19.20 0.82
C VAL A 258 21.92 20.23 0.26
N GLU A 259 20.94 19.82 -0.55
CA GLU A 259 19.96 20.73 -1.16
C GLU A 259 19.07 21.37 -0.10
N MET A 260 18.57 20.62 0.88
CA MET A 260 17.74 21.17 1.96
C MET A 260 18.51 22.12 2.88
N ASN A 261 19.83 21.91 3.07
CA ASN A 261 20.67 22.89 3.75
C ASN A 261 20.76 24.20 2.94
N LYS A 262 21.03 24.11 1.62
CA LYS A 262 21.06 25.28 0.72
C LYS A 262 19.73 26.01 0.63
N GLU A 263 18.61 25.29 0.72
CA GLU A 263 17.25 25.81 0.75
C GLU A 263 16.88 26.44 2.12
N GLY A 264 17.76 26.36 3.11
CA GLY A 264 17.55 26.96 4.44
C GLY A 264 16.65 26.16 5.39
N PHE A 265 16.34 24.90 5.07
CA PHE A 265 15.55 24.04 5.95
C PHE A 265 16.29 23.60 7.21
N MET A 266 17.63 23.48 7.14
CA MET A 266 18.42 22.98 8.26
C MET A 266 19.90 23.48 8.19
N SER A 267 20.59 23.42 9.34
CA SER A 267 22.03 23.70 9.41
C SER A 267 22.86 22.56 8.80
N GLU A 268 24.12 22.85 8.44
CA GLU A 268 25.07 21.84 7.96
C GLU A 268 25.23 20.66 8.95
N LYS A 269 25.32 20.96 10.25
CA LYS A 269 25.38 19.93 11.28
C LYS A 269 24.16 19.03 11.27
N THR A 270 22.97 19.60 11.11
CA THR A 270 21.73 18.82 11.03
C THR A 270 21.68 18.02 9.74
N ALA A 271 22.10 18.60 8.61
CA ALA A 271 22.17 17.90 7.33
C ALA A 271 23.09 16.67 7.40
N LEU A 272 24.26 16.83 8.02
CA LEU A 272 25.19 15.72 8.23
C LEU A 272 24.58 14.58 9.06
N LEU A 273 23.85 14.91 10.13
CA LEU A 273 23.18 13.91 10.99
C LEU A 273 22.01 13.20 10.30
N LYS A 274 21.48 13.74 9.19
CA LYS A 274 20.43 13.13 8.39
C LYS A 274 20.93 12.07 7.41
N ILE A 275 22.24 11.98 7.20
CA ILE A 275 22.86 10.98 6.32
C ILE A 275 23.19 9.76 7.17
N PRO A 276 22.54 8.60 6.97
CA PRO A 276 22.87 7.39 7.71
C PRO A 276 24.30 6.94 7.37
N ALA A 277 25.14 6.71 8.37
CA ALA A 277 26.53 6.31 8.16
C ALA A 277 26.65 5.04 7.30
N ASP A 278 25.76 4.06 7.54
CA ASP A 278 25.73 2.80 6.79
C ASP A 278 25.40 3.00 5.30
N SER A 279 24.70 4.10 4.95
CA SER A 279 24.37 4.40 3.56
C SER A 279 25.57 4.90 2.74
N ILE A 280 26.61 5.39 3.41
CA ILE A 280 27.83 5.89 2.75
C ILE A 280 28.56 4.74 2.04
N SER A 281 28.58 3.56 2.65
CA SER A 281 29.20 2.37 2.04
C SER A 281 28.60 2.04 0.69
N SER A 282 27.31 2.29 0.50
CA SER A 282 26.61 2.05 -0.77
C SER A 282 27.04 3.01 -1.89
N LEU A 283 27.68 4.14 -1.55
CA LEU A 283 28.21 5.09 -2.54
C LEU A 283 29.58 4.66 -3.10
N LEU A 284 30.23 3.72 -2.44
CA LEU A 284 31.54 3.19 -2.82
C LEU A 284 31.44 1.91 -3.65
N VAL A 285 30.22 1.40 -3.89
CA VAL A 285 30.01 0.22 -4.73
C VAL A 285 30.15 0.57 -6.21
N PRO A 286 30.57 -0.38 -7.07
CA PRO A 286 30.61 -0.20 -8.50
C PRO A 286 29.27 0.21 -9.08
N VAL A 287 29.27 1.20 -9.95
CA VAL A 287 28.10 1.62 -10.73
C VAL A 287 28.35 1.37 -12.21
N PHE A 288 27.33 1.24 -13.00
CA PHE A 288 27.48 1.16 -14.45
C PHE A 288 27.96 2.49 -15.02
N ASP A 289 28.88 2.41 -15.97
CA ASP A 289 29.31 3.57 -16.75
C ASP A 289 28.13 4.08 -17.60
N ASP A 290 27.78 5.34 -17.47
CA ASP A 290 26.64 5.96 -18.16
C ASP A 290 26.72 5.85 -19.69
N SER A 291 27.93 5.88 -20.24
CA SER A 291 28.15 5.78 -21.69
C SER A 291 27.96 4.34 -22.17
N ALA A 292 28.32 3.37 -21.35
CA ALA A 292 28.08 1.94 -21.63
C ALA A 292 26.58 1.61 -21.55
N VAL A 293 25.88 2.12 -20.55
CA VAL A 293 24.41 1.95 -20.41
C VAL A 293 23.66 2.50 -21.61
N LYS A 294 24.03 3.71 -22.07
CA LYS A 294 23.42 4.33 -23.26
C LYS A 294 23.61 3.55 -24.55
N LYS A 295 24.71 2.79 -24.66
CA LYS A 295 25.04 1.97 -25.82
C LYS A 295 24.52 0.54 -25.70
N ALA A 296 24.14 0.09 -24.51
CA ALA A 296 23.67 -1.25 -24.26
C ALA A 296 22.30 -1.51 -24.93
N LYS A 297 22.12 -2.74 -25.41
CA LYS A 297 20.82 -3.18 -25.92
C LYS A 297 19.86 -3.37 -24.75
N VAL A 298 18.78 -2.61 -24.73
CA VAL A 298 17.69 -2.80 -23.77
C VAL A 298 16.91 -4.05 -24.14
N LEU A 299 16.93 -5.06 -23.27
CA LEU A 299 16.22 -6.33 -23.45
C LEU A 299 14.77 -6.24 -22.97
N ALA A 300 14.55 -5.57 -21.83
CA ALA A 300 13.24 -5.37 -21.24
C ALA A 300 13.22 -4.09 -20.39
N LYS A 301 12.04 -3.56 -20.12
CA LYS A 301 11.81 -2.48 -19.16
C LYS A 301 10.80 -2.96 -18.11
N GLY A 302 11.08 -2.67 -16.83
CA GLY A 302 10.20 -2.99 -15.71
C GLY A 302 10.05 -1.81 -14.78
N LEU A 303 9.16 -1.94 -13.78
CA LEU A 303 9.06 -0.96 -12.69
C LEU A 303 10.21 -1.22 -11.70
N PRO A 304 10.94 -0.17 -11.27
CA PRO A 304 12.03 -0.35 -10.31
C PRO A 304 11.47 -0.64 -8.92
N ALA A 305 11.79 -1.80 -8.38
CA ALA A 305 11.47 -2.16 -6.98
C ALA A 305 12.53 -1.69 -5.99
N GLY A 306 13.74 -1.37 -6.48
CA GLY A 306 14.85 -0.84 -5.70
C GLY A 306 15.95 -0.28 -6.60
N PRO A 307 16.82 0.58 -6.07
CA PRO A 307 17.97 1.10 -6.79
C PRO A 307 19.09 0.08 -6.87
N GLY A 308 19.87 0.15 -7.93
CA GLY A 308 21.12 -0.59 -8.04
C GLY A 308 21.30 -1.27 -9.39
N ALA A 309 22.46 -1.92 -9.51
CA ALA A 309 22.84 -2.74 -10.62
C ALA A 309 23.33 -4.08 -10.09
N ALA A 310 22.95 -5.17 -10.71
CA ALA A 310 23.37 -6.51 -10.33
C ALA A 310 23.75 -7.34 -11.55
N SER A 311 24.68 -8.25 -11.35
CA SER A 311 24.98 -9.32 -12.30
C SER A 311 24.92 -10.66 -11.56
N GLY A 312 24.43 -11.69 -12.23
CA GLY A 312 24.32 -13.00 -11.63
C GLY A 312 23.59 -13.99 -12.52
N GLN A 313 23.38 -15.18 -11.97
CA GLN A 313 22.60 -16.21 -12.65
C GLN A 313 21.11 -15.85 -12.58
N VAL A 314 20.40 -16.09 -13.69
CA VAL A 314 18.95 -15.89 -13.72
C VAL A 314 18.26 -16.98 -12.90
N VAL A 315 17.41 -16.59 -11.97
CA VAL A 315 16.53 -17.46 -11.20
C VAL A 315 15.08 -17.03 -11.43
N PHE A 316 14.15 -17.98 -11.48
CA PHE A 316 12.73 -17.73 -11.77
C PHE A 316 11.85 -17.88 -10.52
N THR A 317 12.40 -18.41 -9.45
CA THR A 317 11.74 -18.56 -8.14
C THR A 317 12.70 -18.10 -7.05
N ALA A 318 12.15 -17.55 -5.98
CA ALA A 318 12.92 -17.12 -4.80
C ALA A 318 13.25 -18.34 -3.91
#